data_27a95d81f73a7274328e506e7eb5beb4
#
_entry.id   27a95d81f73a7274328e506e7eb5beb4
#
_cell.length_a   1.000
_cell.length_b   1.000
_cell.length_c   1.000
_cell.angle_alpha   90.00
_cell.angle_beta   90.00
_cell.angle_gamma   90.00
#
_symmetry.space_group_name_H-M   'P 1'
#
loop_
_entity.id
_entity.type
_entity.pdbx_description
1 polymer ?
#
loop_
_entity_poly.entity_id
_entity_poly.type
_entity_poly.pdbx_seq_one_letter_code
_entity_poly.pdbx_strand_id
1 'polypeptide(L)'
;CGLLGRTLGHSYSPAIHRQLAGYSYDLFETEPEALSAFLQSGCFDGLNVTIPYKKDIIPYCAELSETARAIGAVNTIVRRTDGTLWGDNTDAYGFSMLVQSSGAEIRGKKALIFGSGGASATAQYVLRQMGAREVVVISRHGTNSYENLDRHADTEIAVNTTPVGMYPNTGVSPVDLSRFPKLEAALDVVYNPARTKFLLEAERLGLKWANGPLMLVAQAKKSCEDFLGEPIADERIGAITKALTAQMQNVILIGMPGSGKTTIGTRLAAQLGRTFLDADTVLEQKAGIPIPEIFRLEGEEGFRQRETAVLTELGKHSGL
;
A
#
# COMPACT_ATOMS: atom_id res chain seq x y z
N CYS A 1 21.90 -0.78 -5.60
CA CYS A 1 20.57 -0.24 -5.92
C CYS A 1 19.88 0.30 -4.66
N GLY A 2 18.74 0.99 -4.81
CA GLY A 2 18.02 1.46 -3.64
C GLY A 2 16.73 2.22 -3.92
N LEU A 3 16.14 2.77 -2.84
CA LEU A 3 14.96 3.62 -2.89
C LEU A 3 15.33 5.06 -2.55
N LEU A 4 15.01 5.99 -3.43
CA LEU A 4 15.18 7.43 -3.27
C LEU A 4 13.86 8.07 -2.89
N GLY A 5 13.85 8.81 -1.79
CA GLY A 5 12.70 9.60 -1.33
C GLY A 5 13.11 10.63 -0.31
N ARG A 6 12.15 11.45 0.15
CA ARG A 6 12.43 12.45 1.18
C ARG A 6 12.42 11.84 2.59
N THR A 7 11.44 10.97 2.84
CA THR A 7 11.28 10.25 4.12
C THR A 7 10.82 8.83 3.79
N LEU A 8 11.59 7.83 4.20
CA LEU A 8 11.39 6.44 3.79
C LEU A 8 10.98 5.51 4.93
N GLY A 9 11.12 5.95 6.18
CA GLY A 9 10.61 5.35 7.41
C GLY A 9 10.55 3.82 7.40
N HIS A 10 9.37 3.26 7.17
CA HIS A 10 9.09 1.82 7.19
C HIS A 10 8.82 1.27 5.79
N SER A 11 9.79 1.39 4.87
CA SER A 11 9.65 0.84 3.51
C SER A 11 9.84 -0.67 3.49
N TYR A 12 8.94 -1.39 2.82
CA TYR A 12 9.08 -2.83 2.55
C TYR A 12 9.98 -3.14 1.35
N SER A 13 10.39 -2.13 0.57
CA SER A 13 11.19 -2.32 -0.64
C SER A 13 12.49 -3.10 -0.40
N PRO A 14 13.30 -2.82 0.66
CA PRO A 14 14.51 -3.61 0.90
C PRO A 14 14.23 -5.10 1.13
N ALA A 15 13.17 -5.42 1.86
CA ALA A 15 12.78 -6.81 2.14
C ALA A 15 12.28 -7.54 0.88
N ILE A 16 11.59 -6.84 -0.02
CA ILE A 16 11.11 -7.38 -1.29
C ILE A 16 12.28 -7.59 -2.26
N HIS A 17 13.14 -6.58 -2.46
CA HIS A 17 14.28 -6.67 -3.38
C HIS A 17 15.28 -7.75 -2.96
N ARG A 18 15.52 -7.93 -1.65
CA ARG A 18 16.36 -9.03 -1.13
C ARG A 18 15.83 -10.41 -1.51
N GLN A 19 14.52 -10.57 -1.64
CA GLN A 19 13.91 -11.83 -2.09
C GLN A 19 13.92 -11.96 -3.62
N LEU A 20 14.07 -10.87 -4.37
CA LEU A 20 14.06 -10.86 -5.83
C LEU A 20 15.44 -11.08 -6.43
N ALA A 21 16.50 -10.52 -5.80
CA ALA A 21 17.86 -10.57 -6.34
C ALA A 21 18.93 -10.44 -5.25
N GLY A 22 20.19 -10.73 -5.62
CA GLY A 22 21.35 -10.75 -4.72
C GLY A 22 22.13 -9.44 -4.60
N TYR A 23 21.59 -8.30 -5.08
CA TYR A 23 22.27 -7.00 -4.94
C TYR A 23 21.90 -6.32 -3.60
N SER A 24 22.77 -5.37 -3.16
CA SER A 24 22.42 -4.49 -2.04
C SER A 24 21.31 -3.53 -2.43
N TYR A 25 20.39 -3.28 -1.49
CA TYR A 25 19.31 -2.34 -1.70
C TYR A 25 19.16 -1.44 -0.48
N ASP A 26 19.51 -0.16 -0.66
CA ASP A 26 19.62 0.82 0.41
C ASP A 26 18.51 1.87 0.34
N LEU A 27 18.30 2.58 1.45
CA LEU A 27 17.35 3.69 1.53
C LEU A 27 18.14 5.01 1.46
N PHE A 28 17.81 5.84 0.47
CA PHE A 28 18.43 7.15 0.26
C PHE A 28 17.42 8.26 0.56
N GLU A 29 17.47 8.78 1.78
CA GLU A 29 16.68 9.95 2.17
C GLU A 29 17.44 11.21 1.75
N THR A 30 16.82 12.05 0.96
CA THR A 30 17.44 13.22 0.35
C THR A 30 16.47 14.40 0.36
N GLU A 31 16.93 15.57 0.79
CA GLU A 31 16.14 16.80 0.68
C GLU A 31 16.16 17.31 -0.77
N PRO A 32 15.13 18.09 -1.21
CA PRO A 32 15.01 18.53 -2.60
C PRO A 32 16.25 19.29 -3.13
N GLU A 33 16.87 20.08 -2.28
CA GLU A 33 18.06 20.89 -2.63
C GLU A 33 19.30 20.03 -2.92
N ALA A 34 19.37 18.83 -2.32
CA ALA A 34 20.48 17.91 -2.47
C ALA A 34 20.27 16.89 -3.62
N LEU A 35 19.05 16.82 -4.20
CA LEU A 35 18.69 15.82 -5.21
C LEU A 35 19.66 15.82 -6.41
N SER A 36 19.98 16.99 -6.95
CA SER A 36 20.88 17.11 -8.10
C SER A 36 22.28 16.57 -7.80
N ALA A 37 22.84 16.96 -6.66
CA ALA A 37 24.18 16.50 -6.23
C ALA A 37 24.19 14.98 -5.99
N PHE A 38 23.14 14.45 -5.37
CA PHE A 38 23.01 13.01 -5.15
C PHE A 38 22.99 12.23 -6.48
N LEU A 39 22.22 12.67 -7.47
CA LEU A 39 22.11 12.00 -8.77
C LEU A 39 23.45 12.06 -9.55
N GLN A 40 24.21 13.15 -9.40
CA GLN A 40 25.51 13.31 -10.03
C GLN A 40 26.61 12.50 -9.35
N SER A 41 26.47 12.16 -8.06
CA SER A 41 27.49 11.41 -7.31
C SER A 41 27.82 10.04 -7.90
N GLY A 42 26.88 9.44 -8.66
CA GLY A 42 27.08 8.15 -9.29
C GLY A 42 27.13 6.96 -8.34
N CYS A 43 26.73 7.12 -7.08
CA CYS A 43 26.85 6.08 -6.04
C CYS A 43 25.80 4.95 -6.16
N PHE A 44 25.10 4.83 -7.29
CA PHE A 44 24.06 3.83 -7.54
C PHE A 44 24.07 3.37 -9.01
N ASP A 45 23.63 2.15 -9.25
CA ASP A 45 23.38 1.60 -10.59
C ASP A 45 21.90 1.70 -10.96
N GLY A 46 21.01 1.52 -9.99
CA GLY A 46 19.57 1.63 -10.17
C GLY A 46 18.86 2.14 -8.91
N LEU A 47 17.83 2.95 -9.08
CA LEU A 47 17.00 3.46 -7.99
C LEU A 47 15.52 3.32 -8.30
N ASN A 48 14.76 2.86 -7.32
CA ASN A 48 13.36 3.23 -7.25
C ASN A 48 13.22 4.65 -6.72
N VAL A 49 12.23 5.37 -7.20
CA VAL A 49 11.97 6.77 -6.83
C VAL A 49 10.55 6.88 -6.28
N THR A 50 10.44 7.47 -5.08
CA THR A 50 9.13 7.71 -4.46
C THR A 50 8.88 9.20 -4.20
N ILE A 51 7.84 9.50 -3.46
CA ILE A 51 7.43 10.87 -3.12
C ILE A 51 8.58 11.62 -2.43
N PRO A 52 8.80 12.91 -2.83
CA PRO A 52 8.06 13.70 -3.82
C PRO A 52 8.63 13.62 -5.24
N TYR A 53 9.72 12.91 -5.50
CA TYR A 53 10.64 13.06 -6.62
C TYR A 53 10.23 12.42 -7.95
N LYS A 54 9.10 11.70 -8.03
CA LYS A 54 8.69 10.98 -9.26
C LYS A 54 8.56 11.87 -10.51
N LYS A 55 8.31 13.16 -10.35
CA LYS A 55 8.30 14.13 -11.45
C LYS A 55 9.61 14.88 -11.56
N ASP A 56 10.23 15.20 -10.42
CA ASP A 56 11.44 16.01 -10.36
C ASP A 56 12.65 15.28 -10.92
N ILE A 57 12.60 13.94 -11.00
CA ILE A 57 13.66 13.10 -11.59
C ILE A 57 13.69 13.12 -13.11
N ILE A 58 12.56 13.47 -13.77
CA ILE A 58 12.42 13.42 -15.24
C ILE A 58 13.52 14.23 -15.95
N PRO A 59 13.83 15.48 -15.56
CA PRO A 59 14.85 16.27 -16.24
C PRO A 59 16.27 15.67 -16.20
N TYR A 60 16.54 14.72 -15.29
CA TYR A 60 17.83 14.06 -15.18
C TYR A 60 17.93 12.78 -16.02
N CYS A 61 16.82 12.30 -16.57
CA CYS A 61 16.79 11.12 -17.43
C CYS A 61 17.07 11.54 -18.88
N ALA A 62 18.11 10.95 -19.47
CA ALA A 62 18.41 11.15 -20.89
C ALA A 62 17.37 10.53 -21.80
N GLU A 63 16.70 9.47 -21.32
CA GLU A 63 15.63 8.78 -22.02
C GLU A 63 14.58 8.26 -21.03
N LEU A 64 13.34 8.24 -21.47
CA LEU A 64 12.21 7.68 -20.74
C LEU A 64 11.57 6.54 -21.53
N SER A 65 11.08 5.52 -20.82
CA SER A 65 10.18 4.55 -21.41
C SER A 65 8.91 5.22 -21.95
N GLU A 66 8.21 4.54 -22.87
CA GLU A 66 6.91 5.00 -23.35
C GLU A 66 5.91 5.17 -22.21
N THR A 67 5.92 4.25 -21.26
CA THR A 67 5.07 4.25 -20.06
C THR A 67 5.35 5.48 -19.19
N ALA A 68 6.61 5.72 -18.81
CA ALA A 68 6.98 6.87 -18.00
C ALA A 68 6.65 8.20 -18.67
N ARG A 69 6.86 8.28 -19.99
CA ARG A 69 6.53 9.47 -20.78
C ARG A 69 5.02 9.73 -20.82
N ALA A 70 4.22 8.68 -21.03
CA ALA A 70 2.77 8.79 -21.10
C ALA A 70 2.14 9.14 -19.74
N ILE A 71 2.68 8.62 -18.64
CA ILE A 71 2.22 8.90 -17.27
C ILE A 71 2.70 10.27 -16.77
N GLY A 72 3.88 10.72 -17.25
CA GLY A 72 4.53 11.95 -16.77
C GLY A 72 5.11 11.81 -15.38
N ALA A 73 5.56 10.60 -15.00
CA ALA A 73 6.21 10.31 -13.74
C ALA A 73 7.14 9.10 -13.88
N VAL A 74 8.25 9.12 -13.14
CA VAL A 74 9.26 8.06 -13.10
C VAL A 74 9.34 7.52 -11.68
N ASN A 75 9.26 6.21 -11.51
CA ASN A 75 9.49 5.55 -10.23
C ASN A 75 10.70 4.60 -10.24
N THR A 76 11.36 4.44 -11.38
CA THR A 76 12.53 3.59 -11.56
C THR A 76 13.53 4.28 -12.47
N ILE A 77 14.79 4.38 -12.07
CA ILE A 77 15.88 4.85 -12.91
C ILE A 77 17.01 3.84 -12.93
N VAL A 78 17.64 3.71 -14.09
CA VAL A 78 18.81 2.84 -14.31
C VAL A 78 19.94 3.68 -14.88
N ARG A 79 21.13 3.53 -14.32
CA ARG A 79 22.36 4.14 -14.84
C ARG A 79 22.92 3.26 -15.94
N ARG A 80 23.03 3.80 -17.13
CA ARG A 80 23.61 3.12 -18.28
C ARG A 80 25.15 3.12 -18.19
N THR A 81 25.80 2.32 -19.00
CA THR A 81 27.27 2.20 -19.07
C THR A 81 27.95 3.50 -19.47
N ASP A 82 27.27 4.37 -20.21
CA ASP A 82 27.75 5.71 -20.59
C ASP A 82 27.54 6.78 -19.50
N GLY A 83 26.98 6.37 -18.34
CA GLY A 83 26.70 7.24 -17.20
C GLY A 83 25.36 7.97 -17.29
N THR A 84 24.62 7.89 -18.41
CA THR A 84 23.29 8.49 -18.54
C THR A 84 22.24 7.72 -17.74
N LEU A 85 21.13 8.40 -17.40
CA LEU A 85 20.01 7.79 -16.69
C LEU A 85 18.87 7.48 -17.66
N TRP A 86 18.34 6.27 -17.56
CA TRP A 86 17.10 5.86 -18.21
C TRP A 86 16.00 5.76 -17.16
N GLY A 87 14.79 6.25 -17.47
CA GLY A 87 13.68 6.30 -16.54
C GLY A 87 12.48 5.47 -16.99
N ASP A 88 11.89 4.73 -16.05
CA ASP A 88 10.64 3.97 -16.27
C ASP A 88 9.61 4.23 -15.16
N ASN A 89 8.38 3.77 -15.42
CA ASN A 89 7.30 3.75 -14.45
C ASN A 89 6.76 2.32 -14.25
N THR A 90 7.40 1.58 -13.38
CA THR A 90 7.04 0.18 -13.06
C THR A 90 5.77 0.06 -12.22
N ASP A 91 5.25 1.18 -11.64
CA ASP A 91 3.93 1.19 -10.99
C ASP A 91 2.82 0.78 -11.97
N ALA A 92 2.98 1.08 -13.28
CA ALA A 92 2.01 0.67 -14.29
C ALA A 92 1.92 -0.86 -14.41
N TYR A 93 3.06 -1.55 -14.41
CA TYR A 93 3.07 -3.01 -14.37
C TYR A 93 2.44 -3.53 -13.08
N GLY A 94 2.82 -2.96 -11.92
CA GLY A 94 2.25 -3.32 -10.63
C GLY A 94 0.73 -3.14 -10.59
N PHE A 95 0.22 -2.03 -11.08
CA PHE A 95 -1.22 -1.76 -11.10
C PHE A 95 -1.95 -2.67 -12.11
N SER A 96 -1.34 -2.99 -13.25
CA SER A 96 -1.94 -3.95 -14.19
C SER A 96 -2.12 -5.33 -13.57
N MET A 97 -1.11 -5.81 -12.82
CA MET A 97 -1.18 -7.08 -12.08
C MET A 97 -2.26 -7.05 -10.99
N LEU A 98 -2.42 -5.91 -10.29
CA LEU A 98 -3.49 -5.72 -9.31
C LEU A 98 -4.87 -5.83 -9.97
N VAL A 99 -5.09 -5.18 -11.11
CA VAL A 99 -6.35 -5.27 -11.86
C VAL A 99 -6.63 -6.72 -12.28
N GLN A 100 -5.65 -7.39 -12.88
CA GLN A 100 -5.78 -8.77 -13.33
C GLN A 100 -6.12 -9.72 -12.17
N SER A 101 -5.49 -9.55 -11.02
CA SER A 101 -5.72 -10.40 -9.84
C SER A 101 -7.14 -10.28 -9.29
N SER A 102 -7.81 -9.15 -9.50
CA SER A 102 -9.20 -8.96 -9.09
C SER A 102 -10.19 -9.76 -9.93
N GLY A 103 -9.81 -10.17 -11.14
CA GLY A 103 -10.70 -10.75 -12.14
C GLY A 103 -11.75 -9.77 -12.68
N ALA A 104 -11.56 -8.46 -12.48
CA ALA A 104 -12.46 -7.44 -13.02
C ALA A 104 -12.28 -7.29 -14.54
N GLU A 105 -13.38 -7.19 -15.28
CA GLU A 105 -13.37 -6.80 -16.68
C GLU A 105 -13.37 -5.27 -16.78
N ILE A 106 -12.37 -4.72 -17.47
CA ILE A 106 -12.19 -3.25 -17.58
C ILE A 106 -12.69 -2.71 -18.91
N ARG A 107 -12.60 -3.53 -19.98
CA ARG A 107 -12.99 -3.07 -21.31
C ARG A 107 -14.45 -2.63 -21.37
N GLY A 108 -14.67 -1.42 -21.85
CA GLY A 108 -16.00 -0.82 -22.01
C GLY A 108 -16.63 -0.33 -20.71
N LYS A 109 -15.93 -0.44 -19.56
CA LYS A 109 -16.44 -0.03 -18.23
C LYS A 109 -16.09 1.42 -17.89
N LYS A 110 -16.93 2.02 -17.04
CA LYS A 110 -16.65 3.31 -16.40
C LYS A 110 -15.91 3.11 -15.10
N ALA A 111 -14.75 3.72 -14.98
CA ALA A 111 -13.90 3.66 -13.80
C ALA A 111 -13.85 5.00 -13.06
N LEU A 112 -14.02 4.99 -11.75
CA LEU A 112 -13.88 6.12 -10.86
C LEU A 112 -12.61 5.96 -10.03
N ILE A 113 -11.71 6.94 -10.09
CA ILE A 113 -10.44 6.94 -9.35
C ILE A 113 -10.51 8.01 -8.26
N PHE A 114 -10.41 7.60 -7.01
CA PHE A 114 -10.32 8.51 -5.87
C PHE A 114 -8.87 8.90 -5.64
N GLY A 115 -8.58 10.21 -5.72
CA GLY A 115 -7.24 10.77 -5.61
C GLY A 115 -6.68 11.28 -6.94
N SER A 116 -5.76 12.26 -6.88
CA SER A 116 -5.16 12.94 -8.05
C SER A 116 -3.62 12.95 -8.04
N GLY A 117 -3.00 12.06 -7.24
CA GLY A 117 -1.54 11.94 -7.13
C GLY A 117 -0.91 11.06 -8.21
N GLY A 118 0.36 10.68 -8.02
CA GLY A 118 1.12 9.84 -8.94
C GLY A 118 0.47 8.47 -9.19
N ALA A 119 -0.03 7.81 -8.13
CA ALA A 119 -0.75 6.54 -8.28
C ALA A 119 -2.04 6.67 -9.11
N SER A 120 -2.73 7.83 -9.01
CA SER A 120 -3.89 8.13 -9.84
C SER A 120 -3.52 8.25 -11.32
N ALA A 121 -2.41 8.93 -11.65
CA ALA A 121 -1.94 9.05 -13.03
C ALA A 121 -1.61 7.66 -13.63
N THR A 122 -0.97 6.81 -12.84
CA THR A 122 -0.69 5.41 -13.23
C THR A 122 -1.98 4.62 -13.46
N ALA A 123 -2.94 4.69 -12.53
CA ALA A 123 -4.23 4.01 -12.67
C ALA A 123 -5.01 4.48 -13.89
N GLN A 124 -5.04 5.78 -14.15
CA GLN A 124 -5.67 6.34 -15.36
C GLN A 124 -5.05 5.79 -16.65
N TYR A 125 -3.72 5.78 -16.72
CA TYR A 125 -3.00 5.24 -17.86
C TYR A 125 -3.36 3.76 -18.10
N VAL A 126 -3.21 2.92 -17.09
CA VAL A 126 -3.45 1.48 -17.21
C VAL A 126 -4.90 1.16 -17.55
N LEU A 127 -5.88 1.80 -16.89
CA LEU A 127 -7.29 1.54 -17.18
C LEU A 127 -7.68 1.94 -18.60
N ARG A 128 -7.11 3.04 -19.13
CA ARG A 128 -7.31 3.44 -20.54
C ARG A 128 -6.67 2.42 -21.49
N GLN A 129 -5.46 1.94 -21.20
CA GLN A 129 -4.80 0.89 -21.99
C GLN A 129 -5.59 -0.43 -21.98
N MET A 130 -6.27 -0.76 -20.88
CA MET A 130 -7.15 -1.91 -20.78
C MET A 130 -8.52 -1.70 -21.45
N GLY A 131 -8.77 -0.52 -22.03
CA GLY A 131 -9.96 -0.22 -22.80
C GLY A 131 -11.16 0.22 -21.97
N ALA A 132 -10.95 0.83 -20.80
CA ALA A 132 -12.03 1.50 -20.07
C ALA A 132 -12.75 2.52 -20.97
N ARG A 133 -14.09 2.52 -20.93
CA ARG A 133 -14.92 3.46 -21.71
C ARG A 133 -14.74 4.90 -21.23
N GLU A 134 -14.68 5.07 -19.92
CA GLU A 134 -14.55 6.35 -19.25
C GLU A 134 -13.70 6.19 -17.98
N VAL A 135 -12.78 7.11 -17.76
CA VAL A 135 -11.96 7.16 -16.54
C VAL A 135 -12.09 8.55 -15.94
N VAL A 136 -12.73 8.63 -14.77
CA VAL A 136 -13.01 9.87 -14.03
C VAL A 136 -12.18 9.91 -12.77
N VAL A 137 -11.54 11.05 -12.52
CA VAL A 137 -10.77 11.28 -11.28
C VAL A 137 -11.59 12.13 -10.31
N ILE A 138 -11.78 11.62 -9.11
CA ILE A 138 -12.39 12.35 -8.00
C ILE A 138 -11.28 12.93 -7.12
N SER A 139 -11.31 14.24 -6.93
CA SER A 139 -10.37 14.94 -6.06
C SER A 139 -11.09 15.96 -5.17
N ARG A 140 -10.38 16.48 -4.16
CA ARG A 140 -10.92 17.52 -3.27
C ARG A 140 -11.12 18.86 -3.99
N HIS A 141 -10.33 19.09 -5.03
CA HIS A 141 -10.31 20.32 -5.80
C HIS A 141 -10.31 19.95 -7.29
N GLY A 142 -11.45 20.07 -7.94
CA GLY A 142 -11.59 19.73 -9.36
C GLY A 142 -13.06 19.73 -9.80
N THR A 143 -13.27 19.55 -11.10
CA THR A 143 -14.63 19.50 -11.70
C THR A 143 -15.42 18.31 -11.19
N ASN A 144 -14.74 17.16 -10.95
CA ASN A 144 -15.33 15.98 -10.32
C ASN A 144 -14.79 15.88 -8.90
N SER A 145 -15.67 16.05 -7.93
CA SER A 145 -15.33 16.08 -6.50
C SER A 145 -16.24 15.15 -5.70
N TYR A 146 -15.93 15.00 -4.43
CA TYR A 146 -16.74 14.22 -3.48
C TYR A 146 -18.17 14.78 -3.30
N GLU A 147 -18.40 16.04 -3.65
CA GLU A 147 -19.70 16.70 -3.53
C GLU A 147 -20.67 16.33 -4.67
N ASN A 148 -20.14 15.89 -5.83
CA ASN A 148 -20.94 15.62 -7.02
C ASN A 148 -20.87 14.16 -7.50
N LEU A 149 -20.59 13.22 -6.62
CA LEU A 149 -20.47 11.79 -6.91
C LEU A 149 -21.73 11.19 -7.54
N ASP A 150 -22.91 11.75 -7.28
CA ASP A 150 -24.18 11.25 -7.83
C ASP A 150 -24.24 11.34 -9.35
N ARG A 151 -23.44 12.22 -9.97
CA ARG A 151 -23.27 12.29 -11.42
C ARG A 151 -22.59 11.05 -12.01
N HIS A 152 -22.00 10.23 -11.16
CA HIS A 152 -21.25 9.04 -11.52
C HIS A 152 -21.86 7.76 -10.93
N ALA A 153 -23.18 7.76 -10.64
CA ALA A 153 -23.87 6.59 -10.10
C ALA A 153 -23.81 5.35 -11.02
N ASP A 154 -23.48 5.54 -12.30
CA ASP A 154 -23.29 4.50 -13.31
C ASP A 154 -21.87 3.87 -13.29
N THR A 155 -21.04 4.20 -12.30
CA THR A 155 -19.70 3.66 -12.12
C THR A 155 -19.72 2.14 -11.94
N GLU A 156 -18.82 1.46 -12.65
CA GLU A 156 -18.68 0.00 -12.62
C GLU A 156 -17.38 -0.44 -11.93
N ILE A 157 -16.34 0.39 -11.94
CA ILE A 157 -15.03 0.13 -11.29
C ILE A 157 -14.68 1.30 -10.37
N ALA A 158 -14.37 1.02 -9.11
CA ALA A 158 -13.89 2.01 -8.13
C ALA A 158 -12.42 1.74 -7.76
N VAL A 159 -11.59 2.78 -7.78
CA VAL A 159 -10.15 2.66 -7.47
C VAL A 159 -9.76 3.67 -6.41
N ASN A 160 -9.29 3.21 -5.26
CA ASN A 160 -8.69 4.07 -4.25
C ASN A 160 -7.19 4.26 -4.53
N THR A 161 -6.78 5.47 -4.87
CA THR A 161 -5.38 5.88 -5.00
C THR A 161 -4.98 6.94 -3.97
N THR A 162 -5.82 7.14 -2.95
CA THR A 162 -5.56 8.03 -1.83
C THR A 162 -4.90 7.29 -0.67
N PRO A 163 -4.29 7.99 0.31
CA PRO A 163 -3.84 7.38 1.56
C PRO A 163 -4.99 7.11 2.55
N VAL A 164 -6.25 7.35 2.18
CA VAL A 164 -7.39 7.13 3.07
C VAL A 164 -7.54 5.64 3.39
N GLY A 165 -7.59 5.31 4.66
CA GLY A 165 -7.64 3.92 5.13
C GLY A 165 -6.28 3.26 5.36
N MET A 166 -5.17 3.94 5.00
CA MET A 166 -3.81 3.49 5.25
C MET A 166 -3.43 3.68 6.72
N TYR A 167 -2.63 2.77 7.26
CA TYR A 167 -2.02 2.89 8.58
C TYR A 167 -1.25 4.23 8.73
N PRO A 168 -1.32 4.93 9.86
CA PRO A 168 -2.04 4.56 11.10
C PRO A 168 -3.54 4.92 11.10
N ASN A 169 -4.04 5.65 10.11
CA ASN A 169 -5.43 6.14 10.04
C ASN A 169 -6.35 5.11 9.37
N THR A 170 -6.40 3.91 9.94
CA THR A 170 -7.25 2.80 9.44
C THR A 170 -8.74 3.00 9.80
N GLY A 171 -9.62 2.16 9.25
CA GLY A 171 -11.04 2.14 9.59
C GLY A 171 -11.87 3.23 8.90
N VAL A 172 -11.29 3.97 7.96
CA VAL A 172 -11.99 4.94 7.11
C VAL A 172 -11.95 4.52 5.64
N SER A 173 -12.95 4.96 4.87
CA SER A 173 -13.07 4.72 3.43
C SER A 173 -13.14 6.05 2.70
N PRO A 174 -12.57 6.19 1.48
CA PRO A 174 -12.69 7.41 0.70
C PRO A 174 -14.13 7.68 0.27
N VAL A 175 -14.97 6.65 0.17
CA VAL A 175 -16.36 6.75 -0.30
C VAL A 175 -17.18 5.59 0.27
N ASP A 176 -18.48 5.76 0.34
CA ASP A 176 -19.45 4.69 0.52
C ASP A 176 -19.76 4.04 -0.84
N LEU A 177 -19.37 2.77 -0.99
CA LEU A 177 -19.50 2.02 -2.25
C LEU A 177 -20.97 1.72 -2.60
N SER A 178 -21.87 1.73 -1.63
CA SER A 178 -23.32 1.50 -1.85
C SER A 178 -23.96 2.58 -2.72
N ARG A 179 -23.33 3.73 -2.88
CA ARG A 179 -23.77 4.82 -3.79
C ARG A 179 -23.71 4.45 -5.27
N PHE A 180 -23.02 3.37 -5.63
CA PHE A 180 -22.79 2.98 -7.02
C PHE A 180 -23.49 1.63 -7.32
N PRO A 181 -24.77 1.64 -7.71
CA PRO A 181 -25.56 0.43 -7.87
C PRO A 181 -25.08 -0.50 -9.01
N LYS A 182 -24.23 0.00 -9.92
CA LYS A 182 -23.65 -0.77 -11.02
C LYS A 182 -22.20 -1.22 -10.73
N LEU A 183 -21.70 -1.00 -9.53
CA LEU A 183 -20.31 -1.31 -9.18
C LEU A 183 -20.07 -2.83 -9.22
N GLU A 184 -19.03 -3.24 -9.93
CA GLU A 184 -18.62 -4.64 -10.10
C GLU A 184 -17.30 -4.94 -9.39
N ALA A 185 -16.42 -3.93 -9.26
CA ALA A 185 -15.11 -4.10 -8.65
C ALA A 185 -14.61 -2.88 -7.89
N ALA A 186 -13.85 -3.14 -6.83
CA ALA A 186 -13.14 -2.14 -6.04
C ALA A 186 -11.64 -2.51 -5.92
N LEU A 187 -10.77 -1.60 -6.30
CA LEU A 187 -9.32 -1.77 -6.30
C LEU A 187 -8.69 -0.77 -5.33
N ASP A 188 -7.75 -1.19 -4.52
CA ASP A 188 -7.08 -0.32 -3.56
C ASP A 188 -5.56 -0.44 -3.68
N VAL A 189 -4.87 0.69 -3.88
CA VAL A 189 -3.41 0.71 -3.92
C VAL A 189 -2.78 0.73 -2.51
N VAL A 190 -3.58 0.93 -1.48
CA VAL A 190 -3.12 0.84 -0.09
C VAL A 190 -2.69 -0.60 0.20
N TYR A 191 -1.47 -0.76 0.71
CA TYR A 191 -0.90 -2.07 1.04
C TYR A 191 -0.89 -2.37 2.54
N ASN A 192 -0.98 -1.36 3.40
CA ASN A 192 -1.04 -1.53 4.85
C ASN A 192 -2.17 -0.66 5.44
N PRO A 193 -3.25 -1.26 5.97
CA PRO A 193 -3.52 -2.71 6.06
C PRO A 193 -3.82 -3.34 4.70
N ALA A 194 -3.63 -4.66 4.59
CA ALA A 194 -3.96 -5.40 3.37
C ALA A 194 -5.46 -5.42 3.05
N ARG A 195 -6.33 -5.18 4.04
CA ARG A 195 -7.79 -5.07 3.91
C ARG A 195 -8.24 -3.76 4.54
N THR A 196 -8.36 -2.72 3.72
CA THR A 196 -8.89 -1.41 4.13
C THR A 196 -10.40 -1.48 4.33
N LYS A 197 -11.00 -0.49 5.00
CA LYS A 197 -12.46 -0.38 5.12
C LYS A 197 -13.15 -0.34 3.74
N PHE A 198 -12.52 0.29 2.75
CA PHE A 198 -12.98 0.31 1.36
C PHE A 198 -13.11 -1.10 0.77
N LEU A 199 -12.11 -1.97 0.98
CA LEU A 199 -12.14 -3.35 0.50
C LEU A 199 -13.07 -4.26 1.33
N LEU A 200 -13.16 -4.03 2.65
CA LEU A 200 -14.12 -4.74 3.50
C LEU A 200 -15.57 -4.45 3.10
N GLU A 201 -15.85 -3.23 2.67
CA GLU A 201 -17.17 -2.86 2.14
C GLU A 201 -17.42 -3.52 0.79
N ALA A 202 -16.41 -3.56 -0.10
CA ALA A 202 -16.52 -4.27 -1.38
C ALA A 202 -16.83 -5.76 -1.17
N GLU A 203 -16.15 -6.41 -0.23
CA GLU A 203 -16.40 -7.82 0.11
C GLU A 203 -17.83 -8.02 0.64
N ARG A 204 -18.30 -7.15 1.54
CA ARG A 204 -19.68 -7.20 2.06
C ARG A 204 -20.73 -7.05 0.97
N LEU A 205 -20.44 -6.27 -0.07
CA LEU A 205 -21.30 -6.06 -1.23
C LEU A 205 -21.15 -7.17 -2.30
N GLY A 206 -20.28 -8.16 -2.08
CA GLY A 206 -20.03 -9.24 -3.04
C GLY A 206 -19.29 -8.81 -4.30
N LEU A 207 -18.58 -7.68 -4.27
CA LEU A 207 -17.84 -7.14 -5.40
C LEU A 207 -16.51 -7.88 -5.57
N LYS A 208 -15.98 -7.90 -6.78
CA LYS A 208 -14.58 -8.25 -7.04
C LYS A 208 -13.67 -7.21 -6.40
N TRP A 209 -12.54 -7.63 -5.85
CA TRP A 209 -11.61 -6.68 -5.24
C TRP A 209 -10.16 -7.15 -5.30
N ALA A 210 -9.23 -6.19 -5.23
CA ALA A 210 -7.81 -6.45 -5.09
C ALA A 210 -7.13 -5.37 -4.25
N ASN A 211 -6.00 -5.74 -3.62
CA ASN A 211 -5.28 -4.93 -2.64
C ASN A 211 -3.84 -4.62 -3.04
N GLY A 212 -3.27 -3.56 -2.43
CA GLY A 212 -1.97 -3.01 -2.76
C GLY A 212 -0.73 -3.90 -2.59
N PRO A 213 -0.66 -4.91 -1.70
CA PRO A 213 0.53 -5.75 -1.53
C PRO A 213 1.01 -6.41 -2.82
N LEU A 214 0.09 -6.87 -3.67
CA LEU A 214 0.44 -7.46 -4.97
C LEU A 214 1.08 -6.41 -5.90
N MET A 215 0.48 -5.22 -6.00
CA MET A 215 1.04 -4.10 -6.78
C MET A 215 2.44 -3.72 -6.29
N LEU A 216 2.64 -3.67 -4.96
CA LEU A 216 3.91 -3.32 -4.34
C LEU A 216 5.02 -4.30 -4.72
N VAL A 217 4.73 -5.60 -4.74
CA VAL A 217 5.70 -6.64 -5.12
C VAL A 217 5.92 -6.66 -6.63
N ALA A 218 4.86 -6.57 -7.42
CA ALA A 218 4.96 -6.64 -8.87
C ALA A 218 5.77 -5.48 -9.47
N GLN A 219 5.55 -4.23 -8.99
CA GLN A 219 6.35 -3.10 -9.44
C GLN A 219 7.84 -3.25 -9.05
N ALA A 220 8.12 -3.80 -7.85
CA ALA A 220 9.50 -4.06 -7.42
C ALA A 220 10.17 -5.16 -8.27
N LYS A 221 9.43 -6.22 -8.63
CA LYS A 221 9.91 -7.24 -9.55
C LYS A 221 10.27 -6.63 -10.91
N LYS A 222 9.41 -5.78 -11.45
CA LYS A 222 9.67 -5.11 -12.74
C LYS A 222 10.87 -4.17 -12.65
N SER A 223 11.01 -3.39 -11.56
CA SER A 223 12.21 -2.56 -11.33
C SER A 223 13.47 -3.41 -11.23
N CYS A 224 13.40 -4.58 -10.58
CA CYS A 224 14.52 -5.49 -10.45
C CYS A 224 14.98 -6.02 -11.81
N GLU A 225 14.05 -6.33 -12.72
CA GLU A 225 14.34 -6.69 -14.11
C GLU A 225 15.06 -5.55 -14.85
N ASP A 226 14.60 -4.32 -14.66
CA ASP A 226 15.21 -3.14 -15.28
C ASP A 226 16.65 -2.92 -14.74
N PHE A 227 16.88 -3.17 -13.44
CA PHE A 227 18.21 -3.05 -12.83
C PHE A 227 19.18 -4.13 -13.31
N LEU A 228 18.70 -5.35 -13.52
CA LEU A 228 19.54 -6.50 -13.91
C LEU A 228 19.66 -6.68 -15.43
N GLY A 229 18.70 -6.15 -16.20
CA GLY A 229 18.56 -6.44 -17.62
C GLY A 229 18.10 -7.87 -17.92
N GLU A 230 17.56 -8.58 -16.92
CA GLU A 230 17.16 -9.99 -17.02
C GLU A 230 15.72 -10.18 -16.51
N PRO A 231 14.92 -11.06 -17.14
CA PRO A 231 13.56 -11.36 -16.70
C PRO A 231 13.56 -12.16 -15.40
N ILE A 232 12.58 -11.89 -14.55
CA ILE A 232 12.32 -12.61 -13.30
C ILE A 232 10.95 -13.32 -13.42
N ALA A 233 10.87 -14.58 -13.03
CA ALA A 233 9.65 -15.37 -13.12
C ALA A 233 8.50 -14.76 -12.30
N ASP A 234 7.32 -14.64 -12.91
CA ASP A 234 6.14 -13.99 -12.30
C ASP A 234 5.59 -14.76 -11.09
N GLU A 235 5.84 -16.05 -10.99
CA GLU A 235 5.46 -16.90 -9.85
C GLU A 235 6.06 -16.38 -8.53
N ARG A 236 7.20 -15.68 -8.58
CA ARG A 236 7.83 -15.06 -7.41
C ARG A 236 6.98 -13.95 -6.81
N ILE A 237 6.20 -13.24 -7.62
CA ILE A 237 5.29 -12.19 -7.16
C ILE A 237 4.31 -12.77 -6.13
N GLY A 238 3.65 -13.88 -6.46
CA GLY A 238 2.67 -14.51 -5.57
C GLY A 238 3.27 -14.98 -4.25
N ALA A 239 4.44 -15.64 -4.31
CA ALA A 239 5.13 -16.14 -3.11
C ALA A 239 5.56 -14.99 -2.18
N ILE A 240 6.18 -13.93 -2.72
CA ILE A 240 6.63 -12.78 -1.95
C ILE A 240 5.44 -11.99 -1.39
N THR A 241 4.38 -11.80 -2.18
CA THR A 241 3.14 -11.13 -1.72
C THR A 241 2.52 -11.87 -0.55
N LYS A 242 2.43 -13.20 -0.60
CA LYS A 242 1.91 -14.03 0.50
C LYS A 242 2.75 -13.88 1.76
N ALA A 243 4.07 -13.96 1.64
CA ALA A 243 4.99 -13.80 2.76
C ALA A 243 4.88 -12.39 3.38
N LEU A 244 4.85 -11.35 2.56
CA LEU A 244 4.71 -9.97 2.99
C LEU A 244 3.36 -9.73 3.70
N THR A 245 2.27 -10.20 3.13
CA THR A 245 0.92 -10.07 3.73
C THR A 245 0.87 -10.79 5.08
N ALA A 246 1.47 -11.98 5.18
CA ALA A 246 1.55 -12.71 6.44
C ALA A 246 2.31 -11.92 7.52
N GLN A 247 3.39 -11.22 7.15
CA GLN A 247 4.13 -10.37 8.09
C GLN A 247 3.32 -9.15 8.58
N MET A 248 2.43 -8.62 7.75
CA MET A 248 1.58 -7.47 8.08
C MET A 248 0.38 -7.84 8.95
N GLN A 249 -0.05 -9.12 8.96
CA GLN A 249 -1.20 -9.57 9.72
C GLN A 249 -0.88 -9.66 11.21
N ASN A 250 -1.82 -9.25 12.06
CA ASN A 250 -1.75 -9.51 13.50
C ASN A 250 -2.17 -10.93 13.80
N VAL A 251 -1.50 -11.56 14.79
CA VAL A 251 -1.88 -12.86 15.36
C VAL A 251 -2.59 -12.62 16.67
N ILE A 252 -3.89 -12.93 16.72
CA ILE A 252 -4.72 -12.71 17.91
C ILE A 252 -4.97 -14.05 18.59
N LEU A 253 -4.53 -14.19 19.86
CA LEU A 253 -4.79 -15.36 20.69
C LEU A 253 -6.06 -15.11 21.52
N ILE A 254 -7.05 -15.97 21.35
CA ILE A 254 -8.28 -15.96 22.14
C ILE A 254 -8.40 -17.25 22.97
N GLY A 255 -9.05 -17.18 24.10
CA GLY A 255 -9.28 -18.34 24.97
C GLY A 255 -9.62 -17.94 26.41
N MET A 256 -10.02 -18.92 27.21
CA MET A 256 -10.41 -18.74 28.62
C MET A 256 -9.26 -18.18 29.47
N PRO A 257 -9.54 -17.47 30.56
CA PRO A 257 -8.53 -17.18 31.58
C PRO A 257 -7.75 -18.41 32.00
N GLY A 258 -6.42 -18.29 32.17
CA GLY A 258 -5.55 -19.39 32.55
C GLY A 258 -5.23 -20.42 31.45
N SER A 259 -5.71 -20.26 30.20
CA SER A 259 -5.45 -21.22 29.13
C SER A 259 -4.02 -21.15 28.54
N GLY A 260 -3.14 -20.34 29.09
CA GLY A 260 -1.74 -20.25 28.66
C GLY A 260 -1.48 -19.27 27.50
N LYS A 261 -2.44 -18.40 27.15
CA LYS A 261 -2.30 -17.43 26.04
C LYS A 261 -1.01 -16.63 26.12
N THR A 262 -0.70 -16.04 27.27
CA THR A 262 0.50 -15.20 27.47
C THR A 262 1.78 -16.01 27.26
N THR A 263 1.84 -17.24 27.77
CA THR A 263 3.02 -18.13 27.61
C THR A 263 3.23 -18.51 26.13
N ILE A 264 2.15 -18.92 25.45
CA ILE A 264 2.20 -19.30 24.03
C ILE A 264 2.48 -18.05 23.17
N GLY A 265 1.80 -16.94 23.45
CA GLY A 265 1.95 -15.69 22.70
C GLY A 265 3.38 -15.14 22.76
N THR A 266 3.99 -15.10 23.93
CA THR A 266 5.38 -14.66 24.09
C THR A 266 6.35 -15.53 23.29
N ARG A 267 6.19 -16.87 23.34
CA ARG A 267 7.04 -17.79 22.57
C ARG A 267 6.82 -17.66 21.07
N LEU A 268 5.58 -17.57 20.63
CA LEU A 268 5.22 -17.39 19.21
C LEU A 268 5.76 -16.08 18.65
N ALA A 269 5.60 -14.99 19.39
CA ALA A 269 6.13 -13.68 19.00
C ALA A 269 7.65 -13.71 18.84
N ALA A 270 8.37 -14.34 19.77
CA ALA A 270 9.82 -14.51 19.67
C ALA A 270 10.22 -15.33 18.43
N GLN A 271 9.51 -16.42 18.11
CA GLN A 271 9.76 -17.23 16.92
C GLN A 271 9.48 -16.47 15.60
N LEU A 272 8.46 -15.61 15.59
CA LEU A 272 8.07 -14.83 14.42
C LEU A 272 8.82 -13.49 14.31
N GLY A 273 9.66 -13.13 15.29
CA GLY A 273 10.33 -11.83 15.37
C GLY A 273 9.36 -10.66 15.50
N ARG A 274 8.23 -10.87 16.24
CA ARG A 274 7.15 -9.89 16.42
C ARG A 274 7.10 -9.36 17.85
N THR A 275 6.40 -8.23 18.03
CA THR A 275 6.08 -7.71 19.36
C THR A 275 4.88 -8.48 19.93
N PHE A 276 5.01 -9.00 21.17
CA PHE A 276 3.90 -9.54 21.92
C PHE A 276 3.27 -8.43 22.77
N LEU A 277 1.95 -8.29 22.70
CA LEU A 277 1.16 -7.40 23.54
C LEU A 277 0.07 -8.20 24.24
N ASP A 278 0.00 -8.07 25.58
CA ASP A 278 -1.10 -8.58 26.38
C ASP A 278 -2.12 -7.45 26.59
N ALA A 279 -3.35 -7.66 26.13
CA ALA A 279 -4.39 -6.63 26.17
C ALA A 279 -4.72 -6.17 27.58
N ASP A 280 -4.70 -7.08 28.56
CA ASP A 280 -4.96 -6.75 29.97
C ASP A 280 -3.85 -5.85 30.53
N THR A 281 -2.59 -6.18 30.23
CA THR A 281 -1.44 -5.35 30.63
C THR A 281 -1.50 -3.96 30.00
N VAL A 282 -1.84 -3.86 28.72
CA VAL A 282 -1.99 -2.57 28.04
C VAL A 282 -3.13 -1.75 28.64
N LEU A 283 -4.22 -2.40 29.00
CA LEU A 283 -5.38 -1.77 29.64
C LEU A 283 -5.01 -1.17 31.01
N GLU A 284 -4.34 -1.95 31.86
CA GLU A 284 -3.88 -1.48 33.19
C GLU A 284 -2.90 -0.31 33.08
N GLN A 285 -1.93 -0.39 32.16
CA GLN A 285 -0.97 0.69 31.91
C GLN A 285 -1.67 2.00 31.50
N LYS A 286 -2.70 1.91 30.65
CA LYS A 286 -3.47 3.08 30.22
C LYS A 286 -4.41 3.62 31.29
N ALA A 287 -5.01 2.72 32.08
CA ALA A 287 -5.89 3.11 33.15
C ALA A 287 -5.14 3.69 34.37
N GLY A 288 -3.87 3.34 34.54
CA GLY A 288 -3.07 3.67 35.71
C GLY A 288 -3.50 2.94 36.98
N ILE A 289 -4.43 2.01 36.87
CA ILE A 289 -4.97 1.19 37.98
C ILE A 289 -5.16 -0.26 37.52
N PRO A 290 -5.09 -1.25 38.41
CA PRO A 290 -5.29 -2.65 38.06
C PRO A 290 -6.75 -2.96 37.72
N ILE A 291 -6.97 -4.01 36.90
CA ILE A 291 -8.30 -4.43 36.43
C ILE A 291 -9.31 -4.64 37.57
N PRO A 292 -8.98 -5.28 38.71
CA PRO A 292 -9.93 -5.39 39.81
C PRO A 292 -10.44 -4.05 40.34
N GLU A 293 -9.61 -3.01 40.32
CA GLU A 293 -9.99 -1.68 40.74
C GLU A 293 -10.90 -0.98 39.71
N ILE A 294 -10.69 -1.26 38.41
CA ILE A 294 -11.60 -0.80 37.33
C ILE A 294 -12.99 -1.39 37.56
N PHE A 295 -13.08 -2.70 37.79
CA PHE A 295 -14.36 -3.34 38.12
C PHE A 295 -15.04 -2.75 39.37
N ARG A 296 -14.25 -2.41 40.40
CA ARG A 296 -14.78 -1.81 41.64
C ARG A 296 -15.34 -0.39 41.41
N LEU A 297 -14.65 0.40 40.58
CA LEU A 297 -15.00 1.82 40.35
C LEU A 297 -16.05 2.01 39.25
N GLU A 298 -15.96 1.23 38.17
CA GLU A 298 -16.72 1.46 36.94
C GLU A 298 -17.64 0.28 36.56
N GLY A 299 -17.55 -0.83 37.29
CA GLY A 299 -18.33 -2.04 37.02
C GLY A 299 -17.87 -2.75 35.72
N GLU A 300 -18.66 -3.75 35.30
CA GLU A 300 -18.37 -4.53 34.10
C GLU A 300 -18.47 -3.66 32.82
N GLU A 301 -19.43 -2.78 32.77
CA GLU A 301 -19.64 -1.93 31.59
C GLU A 301 -18.46 -0.99 31.35
N GLY A 302 -17.95 -0.33 32.39
CA GLY A 302 -16.75 0.52 32.29
C GLY A 302 -15.51 -0.26 31.86
N PHE A 303 -15.33 -1.46 32.39
CA PHE A 303 -14.25 -2.36 31.95
C PHE A 303 -14.38 -2.69 30.46
N ARG A 304 -15.56 -3.07 29.95
CA ARG A 304 -15.78 -3.42 28.55
C ARG A 304 -15.57 -2.24 27.61
N GLN A 305 -15.91 -1.04 28.02
CA GLN A 305 -15.64 0.17 27.24
C GLN A 305 -14.13 0.40 27.09
N ARG A 306 -13.36 0.26 28.18
CA ARG A 306 -11.90 0.37 28.16
C ARG A 306 -11.24 -0.75 27.34
N GLU A 307 -11.68 -1.99 27.50
CA GLU A 307 -11.22 -3.14 26.73
C GLU A 307 -11.43 -2.90 25.22
N THR A 308 -12.60 -2.47 24.84
CA THR A 308 -12.93 -2.14 23.43
C THR A 308 -12.04 -1.02 22.89
N ALA A 309 -11.77 0.02 23.68
CA ALA A 309 -10.90 1.12 23.29
C ALA A 309 -9.45 0.62 23.07
N VAL A 310 -8.93 -0.20 23.98
CA VAL A 310 -7.59 -0.81 23.85
C VAL A 310 -7.50 -1.71 22.63
N LEU A 311 -8.45 -2.62 22.44
CA LEU A 311 -8.46 -3.52 21.28
C LEU A 311 -8.58 -2.75 19.95
N THR A 312 -9.40 -1.69 19.93
CA THR A 312 -9.53 -0.80 18.76
C THR A 312 -8.20 -0.13 18.41
N GLU A 313 -7.44 0.29 19.43
CA GLU A 313 -6.14 0.91 19.21
C GLU A 313 -5.09 -0.12 18.78
N LEU A 314 -5.02 -1.27 19.46
CA LEU A 314 -4.12 -2.36 19.08
C LEU A 314 -4.39 -2.84 17.63
N GLY A 315 -5.65 -2.86 17.22
CA GLY A 315 -6.05 -3.20 15.86
C GLY A 315 -5.57 -2.22 14.78
N LYS A 316 -5.10 -1.02 15.17
CA LYS A 316 -4.47 -0.08 14.22
C LYS A 316 -3.02 -0.44 13.91
N HIS A 317 -2.37 -1.25 14.72
CA HIS A 317 -1.02 -1.75 14.47
C HIS A 317 -1.06 -2.97 13.56
N SER A 318 0.06 -3.27 12.91
CA SER A 318 0.23 -4.46 12.06
C SER A 318 1.49 -5.21 12.43
N GLY A 319 1.47 -6.54 12.22
CA GLY A 319 2.62 -7.41 12.52
C GLY A 319 2.81 -7.73 14.00
N LEU A 320 1.76 -7.58 14.81
CA LEU A 320 1.77 -7.95 16.22
C LEU A 320 1.57 -9.47 16.42
#